data_3e849225e0e34d529d4a46ae81d2606e
#
_entry.id   3e849225e0e34d529d4a46ae81d2606e
#
_cell.length_a   1.000
_cell.length_b   1.000
_cell.length_c   1.000
_cell.angle_alpha   90.00
_cell.angle_beta   90.00
_cell.angle_gamma   90.00
#
_symmetry.space_group_name_H-M   'P 1'
#
loop_
_entity.id
_entity.type
_entity.pdbx_description
1 polymer ?
#
loop_
_entity_poly.entity_id
_entity_poly.type
_entity_poly.pdbx_seq_one_letter_code
_entity_poly.pdbx_strand_id
1 'polypeptide(L)'
;LVNTTLDYSKLINEEKHLEYEHIKYNKVIFAEGFGLHANPFFNHLPLDGTKGELFIIKAPDLKLIDIVNTSVFILPLGNQLFKVGATYNWQDKTDLPTQEGREELVTRIKEILQCDFEIISHYAGVRPTVKDRKPLLGQHEKNDNLFILNGLGTRGVMLGPFCAKMLFDLSENNIEIPMHYSIKRFKMK
;
A
#
# COMPACT_ATOMS: atom_id res chain seq x y z
N LEU A 1 -1.38 -19.71 3.23
CA LEU A 1 -1.62 -18.54 2.38
C LEU A 1 -2.54 -18.96 1.25
N VAL A 2 -3.65 -18.26 1.07
CA VAL A 2 -4.63 -18.52 0.01
C VAL A 2 -4.54 -17.39 -1.00
N ASN A 3 -4.34 -17.72 -2.28
CA ASN A 3 -4.24 -16.73 -3.36
C ASN A 3 -5.60 -16.59 -4.05
N THR A 4 -6.49 -15.82 -3.43
CA THR A 4 -7.83 -15.55 -3.95
C THR A 4 -8.27 -14.14 -3.55
N THR A 5 -9.23 -13.60 -4.29
CA THR A 5 -9.88 -12.33 -3.93
C THR A 5 -11.01 -12.61 -2.96
N LEU A 6 -11.10 -11.83 -1.88
CA LEU A 6 -12.19 -11.90 -0.92
C LEU A 6 -13.51 -11.47 -1.59
N ASP A 7 -14.51 -12.33 -1.53
CA ASP A 7 -15.88 -12.00 -1.89
C ASP A 7 -16.63 -11.53 -0.63
N TYR A 8 -16.82 -10.23 -0.49
CA TYR A 8 -17.48 -9.64 0.68
C TYR A 8 -18.91 -10.14 0.90
N SER A 9 -19.60 -10.58 -0.16
CA SER A 9 -20.97 -11.09 -0.04
C SER A 9 -21.04 -12.43 0.70
N LYS A 10 -19.92 -13.15 0.76
CA LYS A 10 -19.79 -14.41 1.50
C LYS A 10 -19.31 -14.24 2.93
N LEU A 11 -18.95 -13.02 3.34
CA LEU A 11 -18.52 -12.74 4.70
C LEU A 11 -19.77 -12.54 5.58
N ILE A 12 -20.13 -13.55 6.33
CA ILE A 12 -21.29 -13.54 7.22
C ILE A 12 -20.81 -13.07 8.60
N ASN A 13 -21.49 -12.06 9.12
CA ASN A 13 -21.20 -11.51 10.43
C ASN A 13 -22.20 -12.07 11.45
N GLU A 14 -21.72 -12.94 12.31
CA GLU A 14 -22.42 -13.47 13.47
C GLU A 14 -22.08 -12.66 14.74
N GLU A 15 -22.86 -12.77 15.80
CA GLU A 15 -22.63 -11.98 17.04
C GLU A 15 -21.23 -12.18 17.65
N LYS A 16 -20.67 -13.40 17.53
CA LYS A 16 -19.41 -13.77 18.19
C LYS A 16 -18.26 -14.12 17.27
N HIS A 17 -18.51 -14.26 15.97
CA HIS A 17 -17.52 -14.65 14.99
C HIS A 17 -17.92 -14.21 13.59
N LEU A 18 -16.97 -14.25 12.68
CA LEU A 18 -17.20 -14.08 11.26
C LEU A 18 -17.10 -15.44 10.57
N GLU A 19 -17.94 -15.69 9.58
CA GLU A 19 -17.83 -16.89 8.78
C GLU A 19 -17.52 -16.52 7.32
N TYR A 20 -16.56 -17.19 6.73
CA TYR A 20 -16.25 -17.09 5.32
C TYR A 20 -15.98 -18.49 4.75
N GLU A 21 -16.75 -18.88 3.72
CA GLU A 21 -16.66 -20.21 3.07
C GLU A 21 -16.68 -21.37 4.10
N HIS A 22 -17.62 -21.31 5.05
CA HIS A 22 -17.83 -22.29 6.14
C HIS A 22 -16.72 -22.38 7.19
N ILE A 23 -15.74 -21.44 7.14
CA ILE A 23 -14.69 -21.33 8.17
C ILE A 23 -15.02 -20.16 9.08
N LYS A 24 -14.92 -20.41 10.39
CA LYS A 24 -15.16 -19.40 11.43
C LYS A 24 -13.87 -18.67 11.79
N TYR A 25 -13.96 -17.36 11.86
CA TYR A 25 -12.86 -16.48 12.23
C TYR A 25 -13.27 -15.59 13.41
N ASN A 26 -12.39 -15.42 14.37
CA ASN A 26 -12.64 -14.50 15.48
C ASN A 26 -12.49 -13.05 15.06
N LYS A 27 -11.60 -12.78 14.10
CA LYS A 27 -11.29 -11.42 13.62
C LYS A 27 -10.90 -11.43 12.15
N VAL A 28 -11.24 -10.36 11.45
CA VAL A 28 -10.78 -10.09 10.07
C VAL A 28 -10.09 -8.74 10.06
N ILE A 29 -8.88 -8.70 9.50
CA ILE A 29 -8.09 -7.48 9.34
C ILE A 29 -7.99 -7.17 7.84
N PHE A 30 -8.55 -6.05 7.44
CA PHE A 30 -8.49 -5.58 6.06
C PHE A 30 -7.21 -4.75 5.84
N ALA A 31 -6.34 -5.22 4.94
CA ALA A 31 -5.08 -4.57 4.57
C ALA A 31 -4.96 -4.44 3.03
N GLU A 32 -6.01 -3.97 2.39
CA GLU A 32 -6.29 -4.10 0.95
C GLU A 32 -5.65 -2.99 0.10
N GLY A 33 -4.92 -2.07 0.73
CA GLY A 33 -4.37 -0.94 0.01
C GLY A 33 -5.45 -0.10 -0.67
N PHE A 34 -5.29 0.21 -1.96
CA PHE A 34 -6.26 1.00 -2.71
C PHE A 34 -7.59 0.27 -2.94
N GLY A 35 -7.63 -1.06 -2.82
CA GLY A 35 -8.84 -1.87 -2.87
C GLY A 35 -9.89 -1.52 -1.80
N LEU A 36 -9.54 -0.72 -0.79
CA LEU A 36 -10.45 -0.24 0.25
C LEU A 36 -11.74 0.38 -0.29
N HIS A 37 -11.70 0.99 -1.47
CA HIS A 37 -12.89 1.59 -2.08
C HIS A 37 -14.01 0.58 -2.40
N ALA A 38 -13.66 -0.68 -2.60
CA ALA A 38 -14.61 -1.76 -2.80
C ALA A 38 -15.08 -2.43 -1.49
N ASN A 39 -14.44 -2.12 -0.36
CA ASN A 39 -14.74 -2.72 0.93
C ASN A 39 -16.03 -2.11 1.53
N PRO A 40 -17.10 -2.87 1.72
CA PRO A 40 -18.38 -2.33 2.19
C PRO A 40 -18.34 -1.84 3.65
N PHE A 41 -17.35 -2.24 4.43
CA PHE A 41 -17.23 -1.88 5.85
C PHE A 41 -16.42 -0.60 6.06
N PHE A 42 -15.43 -0.33 5.21
CA PHE A 42 -14.47 0.75 5.42
C PHE A 42 -14.30 1.73 4.24
N ASN A 43 -15.10 1.60 3.17
CA ASN A 43 -15.03 2.47 1.98
C ASN A 43 -15.35 3.95 2.25
N HIS A 44 -15.98 4.25 3.39
CA HIS A 44 -16.26 5.62 3.86
C HIS A 44 -15.01 6.36 4.35
N LEU A 45 -13.90 5.66 4.59
CA LEU A 45 -12.66 6.29 5.04
C LEU A 45 -11.99 7.07 3.90
N PRO A 46 -11.35 8.21 4.19
CA PRO A 46 -10.86 9.15 3.18
C PRO A 46 -9.52 8.71 2.58
N LEU A 47 -9.48 7.53 1.97
CA LEU A 47 -8.35 7.06 1.20
C LEU A 47 -8.40 7.69 -0.19
N ASP A 48 -7.35 8.36 -0.63
CA ASP A 48 -7.29 8.96 -1.97
C ASP A 48 -6.55 8.04 -2.94
N GLY A 49 -5.35 7.77 -2.74
CA GLY A 49 -4.51 7.03 -3.67
C GLY A 49 -3.62 7.94 -4.53
N THR A 50 -2.41 7.46 -4.75
CA THR A 50 -1.45 8.14 -5.63
C THR A 50 -0.77 7.11 -6.51
N LYS A 51 -1.02 7.17 -7.81
CA LYS A 51 -0.37 6.28 -8.76
C LYS A 51 1.12 6.55 -8.82
N GLY A 52 1.90 5.50 -8.91
CA GLY A 52 3.32 5.57 -9.17
C GLY A 52 3.75 4.49 -10.11
N GLU A 53 4.61 4.87 -11.05
CA GLU A 53 5.19 3.97 -12.03
C GLU A 53 6.67 3.78 -11.75
N LEU A 54 7.18 2.60 -12.05
CA LEU A 54 8.58 2.23 -11.84
C LEU A 54 9.07 1.26 -12.90
N PHE A 55 10.38 1.24 -13.11
CA PHE A 55 11.06 0.28 -13.97
C PHE A 55 11.83 -0.78 -13.19
N ILE A 56 11.97 -1.94 -13.82
CA ILE A 56 13.15 -2.79 -13.62
C ILE A 56 14.06 -2.53 -14.82
N ILE A 57 15.28 -2.11 -14.55
CA ILE A 57 16.31 -1.89 -15.56
C ILE A 57 17.45 -2.87 -15.37
N LYS A 58 18.16 -3.18 -16.47
CA LYS A 58 19.44 -3.85 -16.47
C LYS A 58 20.52 -2.85 -16.84
N ALA A 59 21.55 -2.71 -15.99
CA ALA A 59 22.66 -1.78 -16.20
C ALA A 59 23.98 -2.44 -15.77
N PRO A 60 24.68 -3.14 -16.69
CA PRO A 60 25.88 -3.94 -16.36
C PRO A 60 27.02 -3.12 -15.78
N ASP A 61 27.15 -1.87 -16.20
CA ASP A 61 28.25 -0.99 -15.80
C ASP A 61 27.95 -0.21 -14.50
N LEU A 62 26.72 -0.26 -14.02
CA LEU A 62 26.32 0.39 -12.77
C LEU A 62 26.79 -0.45 -11.56
N LYS A 63 27.79 0.07 -10.82
CA LYS A 63 28.40 -0.60 -9.65
C LYS A 63 27.77 -0.09 -8.35
N LEU A 64 26.42 -0.10 -8.27
CA LEU A 64 25.67 0.35 -7.12
C LEU A 64 25.31 -0.83 -6.22
N ILE A 65 25.66 -0.75 -4.93
CA ILE A 65 25.34 -1.75 -3.90
C ILE A 65 24.32 -1.23 -2.88
N ASP A 66 24.24 0.09 -2.70
CA ASP A 66 23.33 0.72 -1.78
C ASP A 66 22.13 1.35 -2.52
N ILE A 67 21.08 1.70 -1.76
CA ILE A 67 19.94 2.43 -2.29
C ILE A 67 20.33 3.89 -2.49
N VAL A 68 20.15 4.41 -3.69
CA VAL A 68 20.24 5.85 -3.99
C VAL A 68 18.83 6.42 -4.03
N ASN A 69 18.63 7.58 -3.44
CA ASN A 69 17.36 8.30 -3.44
C ASN A 69 17.59 9.78 -3.77
N THR A 70 17.18 10.17 -4.97
CA THR A 70 17.31 11.52 -5.52
C THR A 70 15.96 11.97 -6.11
N SER A 71 15.91 12.44 -7.37
CA SER A 71 14.66 12.65 -8.11
C SER A 71 13.91 11.34 -8.41
N VAL A 72 14.64 10.22 -8.43
CA VAL A 72 14.12 8.85 -8.39
C VAL A 72 14.92 8.04 -7.36
N PHE A 73 14.36 6.95 -6.86
CA PHE A 73 15.14 5.96 -6.13
C PHE A 73 15.72 4.93 -7.10
N ILE A 74 16.90 4.40 -6.78
CA ILE A 74 17.52 3.27 -7.47
C ILE A 74 17.84 2.21 -6.42
N LEU A 75 17.17 1.06 -6.51
CA LEU A 75 17.31 -0.06 -5.58
C LEU A 75 17.98 -1.25 -6.29
N PRO A 76 19.19 -1.67 -5.89
CA PRO A 76 19.83 -2.87 -6.42
C PRO A 76 19.00 -4.12 -6.11
N LEU A 77 18.81 -4.99 -7.12
CA LEU A 77 18.12 -6.28 -6.99
C LEU A 77 19.06 -7.48 -7.15
N GLY A 78 20.34 -7.21 -7.40
CA GLY A 78 21.31 -8.22 -7.80
C GLY A 78 21.29 -8.51 -9.31
N ASN A 79 22.28 -9.26 -9.79
CA ASN A 79 22.41 -9.66 -11.20
C ASN A 79 22.33 -8.49 -12.20
N GLN A 80 22.89 -7.33 -11.84
CA GLN A 80 22.87 -6.09 -12.65
C GLN A 80 21.46 -5.52 -12.89
N LEU A 81 20.48 -5.98 -12.11
CA LEU A 81 19.11 -5.48 -12.15
C LEU A 81 18.89 -4.43 -11.05
N PHE A 82 18.13 -3.40 -11.41
CA PHE A 82 17.80 -2.31 -10.50
C PHE A 82 16.33 -1.95 -10.63
N LYS A 83 15.65 -1.72 -9.48
CA LYS A 83 14.32 -1.12 -9.44
C LYS A 83 14.48 0.38 -9.37
N VAL A 84 13.87 1.11 -10.30
CA VAL A 84 13.97 2.57 -10.39
C VAL A 84 12.59 3.20 -10.42
N GLY A 85 12.37 4.23 -9.63
CA GLY A 85 11.06 4.93 -9.55
C GLY A 85 11.10 6.11 -8.60
N ALA A 86 10.03 6.82 -8.45
CA ALA A 86 8.78 6.55 -9.11
C ALA A 86 8.11 7.86 -9.51
N THR A 87 7.18 7.77 -10.44
CA THR A 87 6.29 8.89 -10.75
C THR A 87 5.28 9.13 -9.63
N TYR A 88 4.59 10.27 -9.68
CA TYR A 88 3.49 10.63 -8.79
C TYR A 88 2.34 11.23 -9.59
N ASN A 89 1.25 10.48 -9.74
CA ASN A 89 0.04 10.97 -10.39
C ASN A 89 -1.15 10.84 -9.42
N TRP A 90 -1.81 11.97 -9.14
CA TRP A 90 -2.95 12.05 -8.24
C TRP A 90 -4.30 11.87 -8.94
N GLN A 91 -4.34 11.91 -10.25
CA GLN A 91 -5.59 11.83 -11.02
C GLN A 91 -5.86 10.43 -11.53
N ASP A 92 -4.85 9.79 -12.11
CA ASP A 92 -4.97 8.41 -12.58
C ASP A 92 -4.93 7.43 -11.40
N LYS A 93 -5.94 6.58 -11.33
CA LYS A 93 -6.12 5.55 -10.30
C LYS A 93 -6.04 4.13 -10.87
N THR A 94 -5.55 3.99 -12.10
CA THR A 94 -5.32 2.69 -12.72
C THR A 94 -3.96 2.12 -12.29
N ASP A 95 -3.82 0.82 -12.40
CA ASP A 95 -2.55 0.10 -12.19
C ASP A 95 -1.82 -0.19 -13.53
N LEU A 96 -2.24 0.48 -14.61
CA LEU A 96 -1.66 0.32 -15.94
C LEU A 96 -0.54 1.34 -16.15
N PRO A 97 0.65 0.90 -16.62
CA PRO A 97 1.72 1.81 -17.03
C PRO A 97 1.28 2.74 -18.17
N THR A 98 1.81 3.97 -18.17
CA THR A 98 1.51 4.99 -19.18
C THR A 98 2.74 5.38 -19.99
N GLN A 99 2.53 5.93 -21.18
CA GLN A 99 3.61 6.44 -22.01
C GLN A 99 4.25 7.69 -21.36
N GLU A 100 3.42 8.56 -20.79
CA GLU A 100 3.88 9.75 -20.07
C GLU A 100 4.74 9.39 -18.87
N GLY A 101 4.33 8.41 -18.07
CA GLY A 101 5.11 7.92 -16.92
C GLY A 101 6.43 7.30 -17.37
N ARG A 102 6.43 6.60 -18.52
CA ARG A 102 7.65 6.07 -19.13
C ARG A 102 8.63 7.18 -19.51
N GLU A 103 8.17 8.20 -20.19
CA GLU A 103 9.00 9.32 -20.67
C GLU A 103 9.56 10.12 -19.48
N GLU A 104 8.74 10.39 -18.47
CA GLU A 104 9.16 11.04 -17.23
C GLU A 104 10.29 10.25 -16.53
N LEU A 105 10.12 8.94 -16.34
CA LEU A 105 11.12 8.10 -15.69
C LEU A 105 12.42 8.02 -16.50
N VAL A 106 12.33 7.84 -17.82
CA VAL A 106 13.52 7.79 -18.70
C VAL A 106 14.32 9.10 -18.62
N THR A 107 13.63 10.24 -18.64
CA THR A 107 14.27 11.56 -18.51
C THR A 107 15.02 11.66 -17.18
N ARG A 108 14.35 11.37 -16.07
CA ARG A 108 14.95 11.46 -14.73
C ARG A 108 16.11 10.49 -14.52
N ILE A 109 16.02 9.27 -15.11
CA ILE A 109 17.11 8.29 -15.02
C ILE A 109 18.34 8.79 -15.79
N LYS A 110 18.17 9.32 -16.98
CA LYS A 110 19.27 9.86 -17.80
C LYS A 110 19.98 11.05 -17.18
N GLU A 111 19.31 11.82 -16.33
CA GLU A 111 19.93 12.91 -15.56
C GLU A 111 20.90 12.40 -14.48
N ILE A 112 20.72 11.16 -14.02
CA ILE A 112 21.46 10.59 -12.89
C ILE A 112 22.49 9.56 -13.35
N LEU A 113 22.10 8.66 -14.27
CA LEU A 113 22.96 7.59 -14.76
C LEU A 113 23.80 8.05 -15.94
N GLN A 114 25.11 7.81 -15.84
CA GLN A 114 26.08 8.06 -16.93
C GLN A 114 26.41 6.79 -17.71
N CYS A 115 25.77 5.68 -17.41
CA CYS A 115 25.95 4.39 -18.09
C CYS A 115 24.68 4.00 -18.85
N ASP A 116 24.83 3.13 -19.83
CA ASP A 116 23.70 2.57 -20.57
C ASP A 116 22.86 1.65 -19.70
N PHE A 117 21.58 1.59 -20.02
CA PHE A 117 20.61 0.70 -19.37
C PHE A 117 19.54 0.22 -20.34
N GLU A 118 19.03 -0.95 -20.08
CA GLU A 118 17.89 -1.56 -20.76
C GLU A 118 16.69 -1.62 -19.82
N ILE A 119 15.49 -1.22 -20.27
CA ILE A 119 14.26 -1.35 -19.52
C ILE A 119 13.71 -2.75 -19.72
N ILE A 120 13.76 -3.56 -18.65
CA ILE A 120 13.27 -4.94 -18.65
C ILE A 120 11.77 -4.99 -18.42
N SER A 121 11.25 -4.15 -17.51
CA SER A 121 9.81 -4.13 -17.16
C SER A 121 9.38 -2.75 -16.72
N HIS A 122 8.10 -2.45 -16.97
CA HIS A 122 7.43 -1.23 -16.54
C HIS A 122 6.20 -1.60 -15.72
N TYR A 123 6.10 -1.11 -14.51
CA TYR A 123 5.02 -1.38 -13.58
C TYR A 123 4.37 -0.10 -13.10
N ALA A 124 3.08 -0.19 -12.82
CA ALA A 124 2.33 0.86 -12.15
C ALA A 124 1.59 0.27 -10.94
N GLY A 125 1.23 1.15 -10.00
CA GLY A 125 0.40 0.77 -8.87
C GLY A 125 -0.07 1.99 -8.09
N VAL A 126 -1.21 1.87 -7.42
CA VAL A 126 -1.81 2.96 -6.66
C VAL A 126 -1.47 2.80 -5.18
N ARG A 127 -0.72 3.76 -4.65
CA ARG A 127 -0.38 3.81 -3.23
C ARG A 127 -1.60 4.22 -2.43
N PRO A 128 -1.93 3.53 -1.35
CA PRO A 128 -3.05 3.90 -0.48
C PRO A 128 -2.67 5.13 0.36
N THR A 129 -2.95 6.32 -0.17
CA THR A 129 -2.58 7.59 0.44
C THR A 129 -3.79 8.24 1.10
N VAL A 130 -3.60 8.81 2.29
CA VAL A 130 -4.61 9.61 2.99
C VAL A 130 -4.17 11.07 2.95
N LYS A 131 -5.12 12.00 2.84
CA LYS A 131 -4.82 13.45 2.74
C LYS A 131 -3.93 13.96 3.88
N ASP A 132 -4.16 13.48 5.09
CA ASP A 132 -3.37 13.83 6.28
C ASP A 132 -2.04 13.05 6.39
N ARG A 133 -1.75 12.18 5.43
CA ARG A 133 -0.54 11.34 5.35
C ARG A 133 -0.30 10.45 6.58
N LYS A 134 -1.36 10.09 7.30
CA LYS A 134 -1.31 9.20 8.46
C LYS A 134 -2.00 7.89 8.17
N PRO A 135 -1.53 6.75 8.72
CA PRO A 135 -2.18 5.46 8.58
C PRO A 135 -3.65 5.46 9.01
N LEU A 136 -4.39 4.48 8.52
CA LEU A 136 -5.74 4.15 8.93
C LEU A 136 -5.71 2.86 9.73
N LEU A 137 -5.78 2.98 11.05
CA LEU A 137 -5.77 1.84 11.97
C LEU A 137 -7.00 1.86 12.85
N GLY A 138 -7.60 0.71 13.08
CA GLY A 138 -8.69 0.64 14.06
C GLY A 138 -9.64 -0.51 13.85
N GLN A 139 -10.62 -0.54 14.73
CA GLN A 139 -11.74 -1.46 14.78
C GLN A 139 -12.97 -0.77 14.18
N HIS A 140 -13.83 -1.52 13.52
CA HIS A 140 -15.09 -1.04 12.98
C HIS A 140 -16.04 -0.61 14.10
N GLU A 141 -16.81 0.47 13.91
CA GLU A 141 -17.64 1.05 14.97
C GLU A 141 -18.81 0.16 15.44
N LYS A 142 -19.33 -0.67 14.53
CA LYS A 142 -20.52 -1.51 14.78
C LYS A 142 -20.21 -3.01 14.78
N ASN A 143 -18.95 -3.38 14.55
CA ASN A 143 -18.56 -4.78 14.44
C ASN A 143 -17.18 -4.99 15.06
N ASP A 144 -17.18 -5.55 16.23
CA ASP A 144 -15.99 -5.73 17.06
C ASP A 144 -14.97 -6.72 16.47
N ASN A 145 -15.38 -7.49 15.47
CA ASN A 145 -14.54 -8.50 14.84
C ASN A 145 -13.82 -7.99 13.56
N LEU A 146 -14.15 -6.75 13.11
CA LEU A 146 -13.56 -6.18 11.91
C LEU A 146 -12.53 -5.09 12.23
N PHE A 147 -11.37 -5.21 11.62
CA PHE A 147 -10.24 -4.30 11.81
C PHE A 147 -9.68 -3.84 10.47
N ILE A 148 -9.02 -2.69 10.49
CA ILE A 148 -8.35 -2.13 9.30
C ILE A 148 -6.91 -1.72 9.62
N LEU A 149 -5.99 -2.02 8.69
CA LEU A 149 -4.64 -1.48 8.58
C LEU A 149 -4.43 -1.01 7.15
N ASN A 150 -4.47 0.28 6.92
CA ASN A 150 -4.35 0.85 5.58
C ASN A 150 -3.73 2.25 5.61
N GLY A 151 -3.70 2.95 4.49
CA GLY A 151 -3.27 4.34 4.41
C GLY A 151 -1.77 4.57 4.60
N LEU A 152 -0.92 3.56 4.39
CA LEU A 152 0.53 3.64 4.61
C LEU A 152 1.26 4.49 3.55
N GLY A 153 0.64 4.74 2.41
CA GLY A 153 1.18 5.56 1.33
C GLY A 153 2.53 5.04 0.83
N THR A 154 3.52 5.94 0.75
CA THR A 154 4.89 5.61 0.30
C THR A 154 5.78 5.02 1.40
N ARG A 155 5.31 5.00 2.65
CA ARG A 155 6.10 4.60 3.82
C ARG A 155 5.74 3.23 4.38
N GLY A 156 5.04 2.40 3.59
CA GLY A 156 4.50 1.12 4.03
C GLY A 156 5.56 0.17 4.59
N VAL A 157 6.71 0.05 3.94
CA VAL A 157 7.81 -0.83 4.40
C VAL A 157 8.32 -0.40 5.79
N MET A 158 8.44 0.90 6.03
CA MET A 158 8.93 1.43 7.31
C MET A 158 7.87 1.40 8.40
N LEU A 159 6.64 1.79 8.08
CA LEU A 159 5.58 1.95 9.08
C LEU A 159 4.78 0.67 9.33
N GLY A 160 4.76 -0.25 8.37
CA GLY A 160 3.94 -1.46 8.44
C GLY A 160 4.12 -2.27 9.72
N PRO A 161 5.35 -2.64 10.12
CA PRO A 161 5.58 -3.41 11.33
C PRO A 161 5.09 -2.69 12.61
N PHE A 162 5.35 -1.39 12.69
CA PHE A 162 4.90 -0.56 13.82
C PHE A 162 3.37 -0.45 13.87
N CYS A 163 2.73 -0.22 12.74
CA CYS A 163 1.28 -0.16 12.63
C CYS A 163 0.61 -1.51 12.95
N ALA A 164 1.21 -2.61 12.48
CA ALA A 164 0.74 -3.96 12.78
C ALA A 164 0.80 -4.26 14.29
N LYS A 165 1.89 -3.84 14.96
CA LYS A 165 2.00 -3.98 16.42
C LYS A 165 0.91 -3.21 17.16
N MET A 166 0.64 -1.95 16.78
CA MET A 166 -0.43 -1.17 17.40
C MET A 166 -1.80 -1.79 17.18
N LEU A 167 -2.07 -2.32 15.98
CA LEU A 167 -3.34 -2.97 15.70
C LEU A 167 -3.49 -4.29 16.47
N PHE A 168 -2.41 -5.06 16.61
CA PHE A 168 -2.37 -6.25 17.46
C PHE A 168 -2.66 -5.88 18.92
N ASP A 169 -2.03 -4.85 19.45
CA ASP A 169 -2.25 -4.41 20.83
C ASP A 169 -3.69 -3.95 21.07
N LEU A 170 -4.31 -3.29 20.09
CA LEU A 170 -5.73 -2.97 20.16
C LEU A 170 -6.58 -4.24 20.18
N SER A 171 -6.32 -5.17 19.26
CA SER A 171 -7.19 -6.34 19.04
C SER A 171 -7.07 -7.40 20.14
N GLU A 172 -5.90 -7.56 20.75
CA GLU A 172 -5.63 -8.62 21.74
C GLU A 172 -5.54 -8.10 23.18
N ASN A 173 -5.07 -6.87 23.37
CA ASN A 173 -4.77 -6.32 24.67
C ASN A 173 -5.67 -5.13 25.05
N ASN A 174 -6.60 -4.72 24.15
CA ASN A 174 -7.44 -3.53 24.31
C ASN A 174 -6.65 -2.23 24.54
N ILE A 175 -5.43 -2.15 24.01
CA ILE A 175 -4.60 -0.92 24.09
C ILE A 175 -5.03 0.02 22.97
N GLU A 176 -5.51 1.19 23.34
CA GLU A 176 -6.01 2.19 22.39
C GLU A 176 -4.90 2.71 21.45
N ILE A 177 -5.24 2.82 20.17
CA ILE A 177 -4.37 3.43 19.15
C ILE A 177 -4.37 4.95 19.34
N PRO A 178 -3.18 5.60 19.31
CA PRO A 178 -3.11 7.06 19.34
C PRO A 178 -4.03 7.71 18.32
N MET A 179 -4.80 8.73 18.71
CA MET A 179 -5.87 9.33 17.90
C MET A 179 -5.44 9.69 16.48
N HIS A 180 -4.20 10.16 16.29
CA HIS A 180 -3.68 10.56 14.99
C HIS A 180 -3.42 9.40 14.01
N TYR A 181 -3.42 8.14 14.46
CA TYR A 181 -3.37 6.94 13.61
C TYR A 181 -4.72 6.23 13.56
N SER A 182 -5.58 6.46 14.55
CA SER A 182 -6.89 5.81 14.66
C SER A 182 -7.85 6.33 13.59
N ILE A 183 -8.66 5.42 13.02
CA ILE A 183 -9.80 5.79 12.15
C ILE A 183 -10.86 6.60 12.91
N LYS A 184 -10.88 6.53 14.24
CA LYS A 184 -11.80 7.34 15.09
C LYS A 184 -11.65 8.85 14.85
N ARG A 185 -10.51 9.33 14.27
CA ARG A 185 -10.31 10.74 13.92
C ARG A 185 -11.19 11.22 12.77
N PHE A 186 -11.81 10.30 12.04
CA PHE A 186 -12.74 10.56 10.94
C PHE A 186 -14.20 10.29 11.33
N LYS A 187 -14.53 10.26 12.62
CA LYS A 187 -15.92 10.10 13.05
C LYS A 187 -16.78 11.14 12.34
N MET A 188 -17.82 10.66 11.66
CA MET A 188 -18.85 11.55 11.13
C MET A 188 -19.46 12.31 12.30
N LYS A 189 -19.50 13.64 12.16
CA LYS A 189 -20.23 14.53 13.08
C LYS A 189 -21.72 14.28 12.94
#